data_a38e5233cf7c3147bcda42a6a0368d6e
#
_entry.id   a38e5233cf7c3147bcda42a6a0368d6e
#
_cell.length_a   1.000
_cell.length_b   1.000
_cell.length_c   1.000
_cell.angle_alpha   90.00
_cell.angle_beta   90.00
_cell.angle_gamma   90.00
#
_symmetry.space_group_name_H-M   'P 1'
#
loop_
_entity.id
_entity.type
_entity.pdbx_description
1 polymer ?
#
loop_
_entity_poly.entity_id
_entity_poly.type
_entity_poly.pdbx_seq_one_letter_code
_entity_poly.pdbx_strand_id
1 'polypeptide(L)'
;IDNLVFIAILAEKLPPEQRDKARVIGLSLALFMRLGLLFAISWLVTLIEPLIEVFGKTFSGRDLILLFGGLFLVYKAVSELHETMEGKPEIKSSNNVVYAGFAAVVAQIVILDAVFSLDSVITAIGMVDNIYVMMVAMVVAMIVMLVASKPLTTFVNRHPTVVILCLSFLLLIGVSLIAEGFGFHIPK
;
A
#
# COMPACT_ATOMS: atom_id res chain seq x y z
N ILE A 1 6.42 7.03 3.17
CA ILE A 1 6.22 8.08 2.16
C ILE A 1 5.51 7.48 0.95
N ASP A 2 5.91 6.29 0.47
CA ASP A 2 5.40 5.65 -0.73
C ASP A 2 3.90 5.36 -0.66
N ASN A 3 3.42 4.82 0.47
CA ASN A 3 1.99 4.62 0.74
C ASN A 3 1.18 5.91 0.62
N LEU A 4 1.75 7.03 1.04
CA LEU A 4 1.05 8.31 1.10
C LEU A 4 0.87 8.91 -0.30
N VAL A 5 1.87 8.77 -1.15
CA VAL A 5 1.80 9.20 -2.56
C VAL A 5 0.79 8.34 -3.32
N PHE A 6 0.81 7.03 -3.09
CA PHE A 6 -0.14 6.14 -3.75
C PHE A 6 -1.59 6.41 -3.32
N ILE A 7 -1.82 6.68 -2.04
CA ILE A 7 -3.13 7.12 -1.54
C ILE A 7 -3.56 8.43 -2.21
N ALA A 8 -2.63 9.37 -2.44
CA ALA A 8 -2.90 10.59 -3.15
C ALA A 8 -3.38 10.32 -4.60
N ILE A 9 -2.67 9.46 -5.32
CA ILE A 9 -2.99 9.09 -6.71
C ILE A 9 -4.35 8.38 -6.78
N LEU A 10 -4.62 7.43 -5.88
CA LEU A 10 -5.91 6.74 -5.84
C LEU A 10 -7.07 7.68 -5.50
N ALA A 11 -6.87 8.60 -4.57
CA ALA A 11 -7.90 9.57 -4.19
C ALA A 11 -8.25 10.52 -5.34
N GLU A 12 -7.33 10.79 -6.27
CA GLU A 12 -7.62 11.61 -7.46
C GLU A 12 -8.65 11.01 -8.40
N LYS A 13 -8.82 9.69 -8.39
CA LYS A 13 -9.85 9.00 -9.18
C LYS A 13 -11.27 9.27 -8.67
N LEU A 14 -11.38 9.92 -7.50
CA LEU A 14 -12.67 10.30 -6.90
C LEU A 14 -13.03 11.76 -7.20
N PRO A 15 -14.33 12.08 -7.15
CA PRO A 15 -14.79 13.46 -7.15
C PRO A 15 -14.09 14.30 -6.08
N PRO A 16 -13.77 15.57 -6.33
CA PRO A 16 -13.03 16.42 -5.38
C PRO A 16 -13.60 16.43 -3.97
N GLU A 17 -14.93 16.39 -3.85
CA GLU A 17 -15.66 16.39 -2.56
C GLU A 17 -15.43 15.11 -1.73
N GLN A 18 -15.10 14.00 -2.39
CA GLN A 18 -14.93 12.69 -1.76
C GLN A 18 -13.46 12.33 -1.49
N ARG A 19 -12.51 13.03 -2.11
CA ARG A 19 -11.06 12.74 -2.00
C ARG A 19 -10.57 12.78 -0.57
N ASP A 20 -10.90 13.85 0.15
CA ASP A 20 -10.48 14.03 1.55
C ASP A 20 -11.13 12.97 2.46
N LYS A 21 -12.41 12.66 2.22
CA LYS A 21 -13.13 11.62 2.98
C LYS A 21 -12.53 10.24 2.75
N ALA A 22 -12.27 9.87 1.50
CA ALA A 22 -11.67 8.57 1.16
C ALA A 22 -10.29 8.41 1.79
N ARG A 23 -9.48 9.47 1.78
CA ARG A 23 -8.15 9.47 2.39
C ARG A 23 -8.22 9.30 3.91
N VAL A 24 -9.05 10.08 4.59
CA VAL A 24 -9.19 10.00 6.06
C VAL A 24 -9.75 8.64 6.46
N ILE A 25 -10.81 8.17 5.80
CA ILE A 25 -11.41 6.87 6.10
C ILE A 25 -10.44 5.73 5.78
N GLY A 26 -9.78 5.77 4.62
CA GLY A 26 -8.79 4.75 4.23
C GLY A 26 -7.64 4.66 5.23
N LEU A 27 -7.05 5.79 5.61
CA LEU A 27 -5.97 5.83 6.60
C LEU A 27 -6.43 5.41 8.00
N SER A 28 -7.65 5.77 8.41
CA SER A 28 -8.19 5.35 9.69
C SER A 28 -8.41 3.83 9.72
N LEU A 29 -9.00 3.26 8.67
CA LEU A 29 -9.16 1.81 8.54
C LEU A 29 -7.81 1.09 8.52
N ALA A 30 -6.83 1.65 7.82
CA ALA A 30 -5.46 1.14 7.78
C ALA A 30 -4.83 1.13 9.20
N LEU A 31 -5.03 2.18 9.99
CA LEU A 31 -4.57 2.21 11.39
C LEU A 31 -5.21 1.09 12.22
N PHE A 32 -6.54 0.95 12.15
CA PHE A 32 -7.23 -0.11 12.89
C PHE A 32 -6.76 -1.49 12.47
N MET A 33 -6.53 -1.71 11.19
CA MET A 33 -6.00 -2.97 10.67
C MET A 33 -4.58 -3.23 11.19
N ARG A 34 -3.69 -2.24 11.19
CA ARG A 34 -2.32 -2.38 11.72
C ARG A 34 -2.30 -2.68 13.21
N LEU A 35 -3.14 -2.00 13.99
CA LEU A 35 -3.30 -2.30 15.40
C LEU A 35 -3.86 -3.71 15.60
N GLY A 36 -4.84 -4.13 14.80
CA GLY A 36 -5.38 -5.48 14.80
C GLY A 36 -4.32 -6.54 14.49
N LEU A 37 -3.46 -6.31 13.49
CA LEU A 37 -2.34 -7.18 13.16
C LEU A 37 -1.34 -7.27 14.32
N LEU A 38 -1.07 -6.16 15.00
CA LEU A 38 -0.19 -6.15 16.16
C LEU A 38 -0.76 -6.95 17.33
N PHE A 39 -2.07 -6.84 17.59
CA PHE A 39 -2.74 -7.67 18.62
C PHE A 39 -2.82 -9.15 18.22
N ALA A 40 -2.92 -9.43 16.92
CA ALA A 40 -2.91 -10.79 16.39
C ALA A 40 -1.48 -11.37 16.23
N ILE A 41 -0.53 -10.90 17.03
CA ILE A 41 0.89 -11.25 16.95
C ILE A 41 1.11 -12.76 16.98
N SER A 42 0.38 -13.47 17.84
CA SER A 42 0.46 -14.93 17.96
C SER A 42 0.01 -15.64 16.68
N TRP A 43 -0.97 -15.08 15.98
CA TRP A 43 -1.43 -15.59 14.70
C TRP A 43 -0.46 -15.22 13.56
N LEU A 44 0.14 -14.04 13.62
CA LEU A 44 1.16 -13.61 12.65
C LEU A 44 2.39 -14.53 12.66
N VAL A 45 2.80 -15.01 13.83
CA VAL A 45 3.90 -15.97 13.97
C VAL A 45 3.57 -17.28 13.25
N THR A 46 2.32 -17.75 13.29
CA THR A 46 1.91 -18.96 12.55
C THR A 46 1.94 -18.78 11.04
N LEU A 47 1.80 -17.56 10.54
CA LEU A 47 1.93 -17.26 9.09
C LEU A 47 3.38 -17.38 8.57
N ILE A 48 4.36 -17.38 9.46
CA ILE A 48 5.79 -17.59 9.11
C ILE A 48 6.10 -19.08 9.00
N GLU A 49 5.29 -19.95 9.63
CA GLU A 49 5.47 -21.39 9.50
C GLU A 49 5.24 -21.87 8.07
N PRO A 50 6.04 -22.83 7.59
CA PRO A 50 5.91 -23.35 6.24
C PRO A 50 4.56 -24.06 6.06
N LEU A 51 3.73 -23.57 5.14
CA LEU A 51 2.41 -24.13 4.84
C LEU A 51 2.44 -25.12 3.69
N ILE A 52 3.27 -24.88 2.69
CA ILE A 52 3.29 -25.66 1.44
C ILE A 52 4.72 -25.83 0.96
N GLU A 53 5.11 -27.06 0.57
CA GLU A 53 6.34 -27.32 -0.16
C GLU A 53 6.04 -27.45 -1.65
N VAL A 54 6.62 -26.54 -2.45
CA VAL A 54 6.53 -26.60 -3.92
C VAL A 54 7.94 -26.51 -4.49
N PHE A 55 8.31 -27.49 -5.32
CA PHE A 55 9.62 -27.60 -5.97
C PHE A 55 10.83 -27.53 -5.00
N GLY A 56 10.69 -28.12 -3.81
CA GLY A 56 11.78 -28.15 -2.80
C GLY A 56 12.01 -26.81 -2.08
N LYS A 57 11.09 -25.85 -2.24
CA LYS A 57 11.02 -24.62 -1.44
C LYS A 57 9.76 -24.62 -0.58
N THR A 58 9.94 -24.26 0.67
CA THR A 58 8.84 -24.09 1.61
C THR A 58 8.30 -22.68 1.52
N PHE A 59 6.99 -22.56 1.25
CA PHE A 59 6.30 -21.26 1.23
C PHE A 59 5.48 -21.11 2.51
N SER A 60 5.68 -20.00 3.19
CA SER A 60 4.86 -19.59 4.32
C SER A 60 3.64 -18.78 3.87
N GLY A 61 2.64 -18.61 4.77
CA GLY A 61 1.51 -17.73 4.48
C GLY A 61 1.95 -16.29 4.20
N ARG A 62 3.02 -15.82 4.87
CA ARG A 62 3.66 -14.53 4.59
C ARG A 62 4.16 -14.44 3.16
N ASP A 63 4.86 -15.45 2.68
CA ASP A 63 5.44 -15.45 1.32
C ASP A 63 4.37 -15.38 0.24
N LEU A 64 3.24 -16.08 0.44
CA LEU A 64 2.09 -16.01 -0.46
C LEU A 64 1.48 -14.61 -0.49
N ILE A 65 1.29 -13.97 0.67
CA ILE A 65 0.76 -12.60 0.75
C ILE A 65 1.70 -11.61 0.07
N LEU A 66 3.02 -11.73 0.28
CA LEU A 66 4.03 -10.89 -0.37
C LEU A 66 4.04 -11.10 -1.89
N LEU A 67 3.92 -12.32 -2.36
CA LEU A 67 3.85 -12.67 -3.78
C LEU A 67 2.61 -12.04 -4.46
N PHE A 68 1.42 -12.32 -3.93
CA PHE A 68 0.17 -11.81 -4.50
C PHE A 68 0.08 -10.29 -4.35
N GLY A 69 0.49 -9.74 -3.20
CA GLY A 69 0.54 -8.31 -2.96
C GLY A 69 1.53 -7.60 -3.86
N GLY A 70 2.72 -8.17 -4.06
CA GLY A 70 3.72 -7.65 -4.97
C GLY A 70 3.26 -7.67 -6.42
N LEU A 71 2.64 -8.76 -6.90
CA LEU A 71 2.04 -8.84 -8.24
C LEU A 71 0.93 -7.80 -8.43
N PHE A 72 0.07 -7.63 -7.44
CA PHE A 72 -0.96 -6.61 -7.47
C PHE A 72 -0.38 -5.19 -7.55
N LEU A 73 0.70 -4.92 -6.78
CA LEU A 73 1.40 -3.63 -6.83
C LEU A 73 2.04 -3.37 -8.18
N VAL A 74 2.73 -4.34 -8.75
CA VAL A 74 3.34 -4.23 -10.08
C VAL A 74 2.27 -3.95 -11.13
N TYR A 75 1.19 -4.72 -11.14
CA TYR A 75 0.07 -4.51 -12.05
C TYR A 75 -0.50 -3.09 -11.92
N LYS A 76 -0.75 -2.64 -10.69
CA LYS A 76 -1.30 -1.30 -10.44
C LYS A 76 -0.31 -0.19 -10.81
N ALA A 77 0.96 -0.33 -10.45
CA ALA A 77 1.98 0.66 -10.79
C ALA A 77 2.14 0.82 -12.31
N VAL A 78 2.17 -0.29 -13.05
CA VAL A 78 2.24 -0.27 -14.51
C VAL A 78 0.98 0.36 -15.13
N SER A 79 -0.20 0.00 -14.65
CA SER A 79 -1.47 0.55 -15.13
C SER A 79 -1.56 2.07 -14.91
N GLU A 80 -1.19 2.55 -13.70
CA GLU A 80 -1.19 3.97 -13.39
C GLU A 80 -0.10 4.74 -14.15
N LEU A 81 1.07 4.11 -14.35
CA LEU A 81 2.15 4.69 -15.13
C LEU A 81 1.74 4.86 -16.60
N HIS A 82 1.10 3.86 -17.17
CA HIS A 82 0.57 3.90 -18.53
C HIS A 82 -0.48 5.02 -18.68
N GLU A 83 -1.46 5.10 -17.77
CA GLU A 83 -2.44 6.20 -17.78
C GLU A 83 -1.81 7.59 -17.64
N THR A 84 -0.71 7.70 -16.88
CA THR A 84 -0.02 8.98 -16.64
C THR A 84 0.82 9.39 -17.84
N MET A 85 1.43 8.43 -18.54
CA MET A 85 2.35 8.71 -19.66
C MET A 85 1.63 8.85 -21.00
N GLU A 86 0.64 8.03 -21.28
CA GLU A 86 -0.07 8.06 -22.57
C GLU A 86 -1.29 8.98 -22.57
N GLY A 87 -1.63 9.57 -21.42
CA GLY A 87 -2.86 10.31 -21.25
C GLY A 87 -4.07 9.37 -21.20
N LYS A 88 -5.15 9.81 -20.56
CA LYS A 88 -6.42 9.10 -20.66
C LYS A 88 -6.81 9.11 -22.14
N PRO A 89 -7.16 7.96 -22.74
CA PRO A 89 -7.73 7.99 -24.06
C PRO A 89 -8.90 8.98 -24.01
N GLU A 90 -8.80 10.07 -24.76
CA GLU A 90 -9.91 10.99 -24.95
C GLU A 90 -11.05 10.20 -25.59
N ILE A 91 -11.85 9.55 -24.79
CA ILE A 91 -13.19 9.18 -25.20
C ILE A 91 -13.93 10.51 -25.30
N LYS A 92 -13.74 11.16 -26.46
CA LYS A 92 -14.57 12.25 -26.92
C LYS A 92 -15.97 11.67 -27.13
N SER A 93 -16.71 11.45 -26.11
CA SER A 93 -18.15 11.35 -26.19
C SER A 93 -18.75 11.37 -24.79
N SER A 94 -19.52 12.40 -24.55
CA SER A 94 -20.43 12.53 -23.44
C SER A 94 -19.85 13.01 -22.10
N ASN A 95 -20.52 14.01 -21.54
CA ASN A 95 -20.32 14.72 -20.28
C ASN A 95 -20.29 13.88 -18.98
N ASN A 96 -19.93 12.60 -19.03
CA ASN A 96 -19.86 11.72 -17.87
C ASN A 96 -18.41 11.31 -17.63
N VAL A 97 -17.72 12.06 -16.77
CA VAL A 97 -16.47 11.56 -16.14
C VAL A 97 -16.85 10.37 -15.28
N VAL A 98 -16.43 9.17 -15.68
CA VAL A 98 -16.64 7.96 -14.87
C VAL A 98 -15.64 7.98 -13.72
N TYR A 99 -16.11 8.37 -12.56
CA TYR A 99 -15.32 8.28 -11.33
C TYR A 99 -15.28 6.85 -10.82
N ALA A 100 -14.14 6.45 -10.24
CA ALA A 100 -14.05 5.20 -9.51
C ALA A 100 -15.01 5.19 -8.32
N GLY A 101 -15.56 4.02 -8.01
CA GLY A 101 -16.44 3.90 -6.84
C GLY A 101 -15.67 4.18 -5.54
N PHE A 102 -16.25 4.98 -4.65
CA PHE A 102 -15.65 5.36 -3.36
C PHE A 102 -15.18 4.13 -2.57
N ALA A 103 -16.03 3.11 -2.45
CA ALA A 103 -15.70 1.87 -1.74
C ALA A 103 -14.52 1.13 -2.37
N ALA A 104 -14.42 1.12 -3.70
CA ALA A 104 -13.31 0.47 -4.41
C ALA A 104 -11.98 1.18 -4.14
N VAL A 105 -11.97 2.50 -4.11
CA VAL A 105 -10.76 3.28 -3.79
C VAL A 105 -10.34 3.07 -2.34
N VAL A 106 -11.27 3.13 -1.39
CA VAL A 106 -10.98 2.87 0.03
C VAL A 106 -10.47 1.45 0.22
N ALA A 107 -11.10 0.44 -0.41
CA ALA A 107 -10.64 -0.95 -0.35
C ALA A 107 -9.21 -1.10 -0.91
N GLN A 108 -8.89 -0.45 -2.03
CA GLN A 108 -7.54 -0.47 -2.59
C GLN A 108 -6.52 0.16 -1.63
N ILE A 109 -6.85 1.27 -0.98
CA ILE A 109 -5.99 1.91 0.03
C ILE A 109 -5.71 0.93 1.17
N VAL A 110 -6.75 0.28 1.71
CA VAL A 110 -6.62 -0.66 2.84
C VAL A 110 -5.83 -1.90 2.45
N ILE A 111 -6.10 -2.49 1.28
CA ILE A 111 -5.38 -3.69 0.80
C ILE A 111 -3.90 -3.40 0.61
N LEU A 112 -3.57 -2.26 -0.01
CA LEU A 112 -2.18 -1.88 -0.22
C LEU A 112 -1.46 -1.60 1.10
N ASP A 113 -2.13 -0.89 2.01
CA ASP A 113 -1.56 -0.67 3.33
C ASP A 113 -1.37 -2.00 4.10
N ALA A 114 -2.27 -2.98 3.93
CA ALA A 114 -2.13 -4.32 4.49
C ALA A 114 -0.85 -5.01 4.01
N VAL A 115 -0.61 -5.01 2.70
CA VAL A 115 0.57 -5.63 2.10
C VAL A 115 1.87 -5.01 2.64
N PHE A 116 1.93 -3.68 2.71
CA PHE A 116 3.11 -2.99 3.24
C PHE A 116 3.26 -3.12 4.76
N SER A 117 2.15 -3.16 5.49
CA SER A 117 2.19 -3.22 6.95
C SER A 117 2.54 -4.60 7.48
N LEU A 118 2.20 -5.66 6.75
CA LEU A 118 2.52 -7.03 7.18
C LEU A 118 4.04 -7.18 7.37
N ASP A 119 4.82 -6.78 6.38
CA ASP A 119 6.28 -6.87 6.43
C ASP A 119 6.87 -5.96 7.53
N SER A 120 6.39 -4.72 7.62
CA SER A 120 6.86 -3.78 8.64
C SER A 120 6.49 -4.20 10.06
N VAL A 121 5.32 -4.80 10.27
CA VAL A 121 4.90 -5.31 11.59
C VAL A 121 5.75 -6.53 11.99
N ILE A 122 5.97 -7.48 11.08
CA ILE A 122 6.82 -8.65 11.34
C ILE A 122 8.25 -8.21 11.66
N THR A 123 8.80 -7.27 10.90
CA THR A 123 10.14 -6.72 11.16
C THR A 123 10.21 -6.00 12.50
N ALA A 124 9.20 -5.20 12.85
CA ALA A 124 9.15 -4.47 14.12
C ALA A 124 9.08 -5.41 15.33
N ILE A 125 8.36 -6.53 15.21
CA ILE A 125 8.30 -7.57 16.25
C ILE A 125 9.69 -8.16 16.53
N GLY A 126 10.51 -8.35 15.50
CA GLY A 126 11.88 -8.84 15.63
C GLY A 126 12.86 -7.83 16.24
N MET A 127 12.50 -6.55 16.27
CA MET A 127 13.38 -5.46 16.73
C MET A 127 13.00 -4.88 18.09
N VAL A 128 11.75 -5.00 18.51
CA VAL A 128 11.23 -4.35 19.73
C VAL A 128 10.42 -5.34 20.55
N ASP A 129 10.85 -5.58 21.78
CA ASP A 129 10.18 -6.50 22.71
C ASP A 129 8.92 -5.89 23.37
N ASN A 130 8.72 -4.58 23.24
CA ASN A 130 7.64 -3.88 23.95
C ASN A 130 6.51 -3.47 22.99
N ILE A 131 5.39 -4.18 23.08
CA ILE A 131 4.20 -3.95 22.25
C ILE A 131 3.61 -2.53 22.42
N TYR A 132 3.71 -1.94 23.61
CA TYR A 132 3.20 -0.58 23.84
C TYR A 132 4.01 0.47 23.09
N VAL A 133 5.33 0.30 23.00
CA VAL A 133 6.20 1.19 22.22
C VAL A 133 5.85 1.10 20.74
N MET A 134 5.60 -0.11 20.23
CA MET A 134 5.18 -0.32 18.84
C MET A 134 3.83 0.32 18.54
N MET A 135 2.84 0.16 19.44
CA MET A 135 1.52 0.79 19.27
C MET A 135 1.62 2.31 19.23
N VAL A 136 2.37 2.91 20.16
CA VAL A 136 2.56 4.36 20.19
C VAL A 136 3.26 4.84 18.93
N ALA A 137 4.31 4.17 18.50
CA ALA A 137 5.04 4.50 17.27
C ALA A 137 4.14 4.44 16.03
N MET A 138 3.28 3.41 15.92
CA MET A 138 2.32 3.27 14.82
C MET A 138 1.27 4.40 14.81
N VAL A 139 0.72 4.72 15.98
CA VAL A 139 -0.25 5.81 16.11
C VAL A 139 0.37 7.15 15.74
N VAL A 140 1.56 7.44 16.26
CA VAL A 140 2.29 8.68 15.94
C VAL A 140 2.59 8.76 14.44
N ALA A 141 3.12 7.69 13.84
CA ALA A 141 3.40 7.63 12.41
C ALA A 141 2.13 7.88 11.58
N MET A 142 0.98 7.33 11.98
CA MET A 142 -0.27 7.51 11.27
C MET A 142 -0.82 8.93 11.41
N ILE A 143 -0.70 9.56 12.57
CA ILE A 143 -1.08 10.97 12.77
C ILE A 143 -0.23 11.86 11.86
N VAL A 144 1.09 11.65 11.85
CA VAL A 144 1.99 12.37 10.95
C VAL A 144 1.58 12.17 9.49
N MET A 145 1.23 10.94 9.12
CA MET A 145 0.80 10.60 7.77
C MET A 145 -0.52 11.29 7.40
N LEU A 146 -1.50 11.34 8.31
CA LEU A 146 -2.76 12.05 8.11
C LEU A 146 -2.54 13.55 7.89
N VAL A 147 -1.71 14.19 8.72
CA VAL A 147 -1.39 15.61 8.62
C VAL A 147 -0.62 15.90 7.33
N ALA A 148 0.38 15.09 7.01
CA ALA A 148 1.22 15.26 5.83
C ALA A 148 0.49 14.91 4.52
N SER A 149 -0.60 14.15 4.56
CA SER A 149 -1.27 13.65 3.36
C SER A 149 -1.82 14.76 2.46
N LYS A 150 -2.41 15.80 3.04
CA LYS A 150 -3.00 16.91 2.27
C LYS A 150 -1.95 17.76 1.55
N PRO A 151 -0.93 18.30 2.23
CA PRO A 151 0.12 19.08 1.57
C PRO A 151 0.89 18.23 0.54
N LEU A 152 1.13 16.96 0.83
CA LEU A 152 1.83 16.07 -0.10
C LEU A 152 0.99 15.79 -1.35
N THR A 153 -0.30 15.53 -1.23
CA THR A 153 -1.20 15.37 -2.38
C THR A 153 -1.18 16.62 -3.25
N THR A 154 -1.27 17.79 -2.66
CA THR A 154 -1.21 19.07 -3.41
C THR A 154 0.13 19.25 -4.12
N PHE A 155 1.24 18.86 -3.50
CA PHE A 155 2.57 18.90 -4.09
C PHE A 155 2.70 17.93 -5.27
N VAL A 156 2.32 16.69 -5.08
CA VAL A 156 2.36 15.62 -6.10
C VAL A 156 1.56 16.02 -7.34
N ASN A 157 0.35 16.56 -7.13
CA ASN A 157 -0.54 16.97 -8.22
C ASN A 157 -0.01 18.14 -9.04
N ARG A 158 0.87 18.95 -8.46
CA ARG A 158 1.53 20.05 -9.18
C ARG A 158 2.77 19.61 -9.98
N HIS A 159 3.28 18.42 -9.72
CA HIS A 159 4.53 17.94 -10.28
C HIS A 159 4.37 16.53 -10.90
N PRO A 160 3.95 16.42 -12.17
CA PRO A 160 3.69 15.12 -12.80
C PRO A 160 4.94 14.23 -12.86
N THR A 161 6.12 14.82 -12.93
CA THR A 161 7.40 14.07 -12.85
C THR A 161 7.57 13.35 -11.51
N VAL A 162 7.09 13.94 -10.41
CA VAL A 162 7.10 13.32 -9.08
C VAL A 162 6.15 12.13 -9.05
N VAL A 163 4.99 12.24 -9.70
CA VAL A 163 4.04 11.10 -9.83
C VAL A 163 4.71 9.93 -10.52
N ILE A 164 5.36 10.15 -11.67
CA ILE A 164 6.07 9.11 -12.42
C ILE A 164 7.18 8.48 -11.58
N LEU A 165 7.97 9.31 -10.88
CA LEU A 165 9.02 8.83 -9.99
C LEU A 165 8.45 7.93 -8.89
N CYS A 166 7.39 8.37 -8.23
CA CYS A 166 6.75 7.59 -7.15
C CYS A 166 6.13 6.28 -7.65
N LEU A 167 5.51 6.29 -8.84
CA LEU A 167 5.01 5.06 -9.46
C LEU A 167 6.14 4.10 -9.84
N SER A 168 7.28 4.63 -10.27
CA SER A 168 8.48 3.81 -10.55
C SER A 168 9.05 3.18 -9.27
N PHE A 169 9.08 3.93 -8.16
CA PHE A 169 9.42 3.36 -6.85
C PHE A 169 8.43 2.29 -6.39
N LEU A 170 7.13 2.52 -6.59
CA LEU A 170 6.11 1.54 -6.27
C LEU A 170 6.31 0.24 -7.07
N LEU A 171 6.66 0.35 -8.36
CA LEU A 171 7.00 -0.78 -9.20
C LEU A 171 8.22 -1.55 -8.63
N LEU A 172 9.27 -0.82 -8.24
CA LEU A 172 10.46 -1.41 -7.65
C LEU A 172 10.14 -2.14 -6.35
N ILE A 173 9.32 -1.55 -5.49
CA ILE A 173 8.86 -2.19 -4.25
C ILE A 173 8.04 -3.44 -4.55
N GLY A 174 7.13 -3.39 -5.52
CA GLY A 174 6.35 -4.56 -5.95
C GLY A 174 7.23 -5.73 -6.40
N VAL A 175 8.26 -5.44 -7.21
CA VAL A 175 9.26 -6.44 -7.63
C VAL A 175 10.05 -6.96 -6.43
N SER A 176 10.44 -6.08 -5.50
CA SER A 176 11.15 -6.48 -4.27
C SER A 176 10.32 -7.42 -3.39
N LEU A 177 9.02 -7.13 -3.24
CA LEU A 177 8.10 -8.00 -2.49
C LEU A 177 7.93 -9.37 -3.15
N ILE A 178 7.85 -9.41 -4.48
CA ILE A 178 7.80 -10.69 -5.23
C ILE A 178 9.08 -11.48 -4.99
N ALA A 179 10.25 -10.85 -5.09
CA ALA A 179 11.53 -11.50 -4.84
C ALA A 179 11.63 -12.02 -3.40
N GLU A 180 11.16 -11.24 -2.41
CA GLU A 180 11.10 -11.64 -1.01
C GLU A 180 10.15 -12.82 -0.79
N GLY A 181 8.97 -12.83 -1.44
CA GLY A 181 8.05 -13.95 -1.44
C GLY A 181 8.62 -15.23 -2.07
N PHE A 182 9.60 -15.12 -2.96
CA PHE A 182 10.39 -16.27 -3.45
C PHE A 182 11.58 -16.64 -2.55
N GLY A 183 11.74 -15.98 -1.41
CA GLY A 183 12.82 -16.26 -0.46
C GLY A 183 14.16 -15.56 -0.79
N PHE A 184 14.16 -14.62 -1.75
CA PHE A 184 15.34 -13.79 -2.00
C PHE A 184 15.31 -12.59 -1.05
N HIS A 185 16.25 -12.57 -0.10
CA HIS A 185 16.35 -11.44 0.83
C HIS A 185 17.07 -10.27 0.16
N ILE A 186 16.31 -9.25 -0.20
CA ILE A 186 16.86 -8.00 -0.75
C ILE A 186 17.00 -7.00 0.41
N PRO A 187 18.22 -6.58 0.78
CA PRO A 187 18.39 -5.55 1.80
C PRO A 187 17.75 -4.23 1.31
N LYS A 188 16.91 -3.65 2.13
CA LYS A 188 16.17 -2.40 1.87
C LYS A 188 16.97 -1.21 2.34
#